data_6949defe3b9c57fa7223a16ba5671858
#
_entry.id   6949defe3b9c57fa7223a16ba5671858
#
_cell.length_a   1.000
_cell.length_b   1.000
_cell.length_c   1.000
_cell.angle_alpha   90.00
_cell.angle_beta   90.00
_cell.angle_gamma   90.00
#
_symmetry.space_group_name_H-M   'P 1'
#
loop_
_entity.id
_entity.type
_entity.pdbx_description
1 polymer ?
#
loop_
_entity_poly.entity_id
_entity_poly.type
_entity_poly.pdbx_seq_one_letter_code
_entity_poly.pdbx_strand_id
1 'polypeptide(L)'
;MKLENISRTKRLAFVFGAAAVAFAAGAAGAALIVDSVAGSLAVSLSSGIASPSSRIVASVAVTKVVQAAKGSLILYKNKTAAAALDKIFLPADAVGGGVVLTSDGWIIVSSAAIAGRDQLTAVFGDKTTALVDPSKAVRDDATGLSFIKTNERDPSVAAFGDDTALSPADSVFSLSPDAAVSASVISARTLPAQTKTDYVESTERLDRRLVIDHSGLAGSPEVNASGEVVGVDMGDGTVVPASFATEVLRELFKSGKVVRPVFGAHFVGLDGLPNAREAGLAASGALITGGGKFRATEKGSAAETAGLKEGDVITFVEHDRITNEVPLPERLQDYAPGAKVELTVVRAGKELKLSLTLK
;
A
#
# COMPACT_ATOMS: atom_id res chain seq x y z
N MET A 1 -52.15 23.15 -18.62
CA MET A 1 -53.15 22.07 -18.85
C MET A 1 -53.80 21.75 -17.49
N LYS A 2 -55.09 22.14 -17.33
CA LYS A 2 -55.84 22.06 -16.08
C LYS A 2 -56.16 20.60 -15.73
N LEU A 3 -55.69 20.15 -14.57
CA LEU A 3 -55.89 18.78 -14.02
C LEU A 3 -57.24 18.59 -13.30
N GLU A 4 -58.22 19.49 -13.56
CA GLU A 4 -59.45 19.54 -12.72
C GLU A 4 -60.55 18.54 -13.08
N ASN A 5 -60.38 17.66 -14.08
CA ASN A 5 -61.47 16.75 -14.50
C ASN A 5 -61.08 15.28 -14.66
N ILE A 6 -60.11 14.79 -13.86
CA ILE A 6 -59.75 13.38 -13.88
C ILE A 6 -60.31 12.69 -12.62
N SER A 7 -61.14 11.64 -12.82
CA SER A 7 -61.72 10.86 -11.75
C SER A 7 -60.64 10.32 -10.76
N ARG A 8 -61.01 10.16 -9.50
CA ARG A 8 -60.08 9.71 -8.44
C ARG A 8 -59.31 8.41 -8.83
N THR A 9 -59.97 7.50 -9.50
CA THR A 9 -59.36 6.23 -10.00
C THR A 9 -58.30 6.47 -11.07
N LYS A 10 -58.49 7.43 -12.01
CA LYS A 10 -57.49 7.77 -13.01
C LYS A 10 -56.29 8.51 -12.43
N ARG A 11 -56.50 9.32 -11.36
CA ARG A 11 -55.42 9.99 -10.65
C ARG A 11 -54.57 8.97 -9.89
N LEU A 12 -55.15 7.96 -9.23
CA LEU A 12 -54.42 6.89 -8.59
C LEU A 12 -53.61 6.06 -9.59
N ALA A 13 -54.21 5.68 -10.72
CA ALA A 13 -53.49 4.93 -11.78
C ALA A 13 -52.32 5.70 -12.36
N PHE A 14 -52.44 7.04 -12.51
CA PHE A 14 -51.33 7.88 -12.98
C PHE A 14 -50.20 7.99 -11.94
N VAL A 15 -50.51 8.12 -10.65
CA VAL A 15 -49.53 8.17 -9.57
C VAL A 15 -48.80 6.84 -9.43
N PHE A 16 -49.54 5.73 -9.48
CA PHE A 16 -48.92 4.40 -9.46
C PHE A 16 -48.09 4.10 -10.71
N GLY A 17 -48.52 4.53 -11.88
CA GLY A 17 -47.77 4.41 -13.13
C GLY A 17 -46.49 5.25 -13.09
N ALA A 18 -46.53 6.49 -12.62
CA ALA A 18 -45.35 7.34 -12.48
C ALA A 18 -44.38 6.82 -11.43
N ALA A 19 -44.86 6.29 -10.31
CA ALA A 19 -44.03 5.64 -9.29
C ALA A 19 -43.34 4.37 -9.83
N ALA A 20 -44.06 3.55 -10.63
CA ALA A 20 -43.49 2.36 -11.24
C ALA A 20 -42.38 2.69 -12.27
N VAL A 21 -42.59 3.75 -13.08
CA VAL A 21 -41.57 4.20 -14.03
C VAL A 21 -40.36 4.81 -13.31
N ALA A 22 -40.56 5.58 -12.24
CA ALA A 22 -39.47 6.12 -11.44
C ALA A 22 -38.67 5.00 -10.74
N PHE A 23 -39.37 3.95 -10.25
CA PHE A 23 -38.72 2.80 -9.66
C PHE A 23 -37.94 1.96 -10.68
N ALA A 24 -38.50 1.75 -11.89
CA ALA A 24 -37.82 1.06 -12.96
C ALA A 24 -36.60 1.84 -13.50
N ALA A 25 -36.71 3.17 -13.61
CA ALA A 25 -35.59 4.03 -13.99
C ALA A 25 -34.51 4.08 -12.92
N GLY A 26 -34.89 4.11 -11.64
CA GLY A 26 -33.96 4.01 -10.50
C GLY A 26 -33.26 2.67 -10.46
N ALA A 27 -33.98 1.56 -10.69
CA ALA A 27 -33.39 0.23 -10.75
C ALA A 27 -32.47 0.03 -11.96
N ALA A 28 -32.81 0.57 -13.12
CA ALA A 28 -31.98 0.55 -14.32
C ALA A 28 -30.74 1.46 -14.18
N GLY A 29 -30.89 2.62 -13.53
CA GLY A 29 -29.78 3.51 -13.21
C GLY A 29 -28.83 2.88 -12.19
N ALA A 30 -29.35 2.22 -11.16
CA ALA A 30 -28.54 1.46 -10.22
C ALA A 30 -27.85 0.25 -10.89
N ALA A 31 -28.49 -0.43 -11.83
CA ALA A 31 -27.88 -1.52 -12.60
C ALA A 31 -26.76 -1.05 -13.52
N LEU A 32 -26.90 0.14 -14.15
CA LEU A 32 -25.85 0.73 -15.01
C LEU A 32 -24.66 1.23 -14.18
N ILE A 33 -24.89 1.78 -12.98
CA ILE A 33 -23.82 2.15 -12.06
C ILE A 33 -23.16 0.90 -11.49
N VAL A 34 -23.92 -0.15 -11.17
CA VAL A 34 -23.40 -1.43 -10.69
C VAL A 34 -22.60 -2.13 -11.78
N ASP A 35 -22.99 -2.07 -13.06
CA ASP A 35 -22.21 -2.69 -14.16
C ASP A 35 -20.91 -1.94 -14.46
N SER A 36 -20.88 -0.61 -14.28
CA SER A 36 -19.65 0.20 -14.43
C SER A 36 -18.74 0.16 -13.19
N VAL A 37 -19.29 -0.18 -12.01
CA VAL A 37 -18.60 -0.28 -10.72
C VAL A 37 -18.42 -1.74 -10.30
N ALA A 38 -19.12 -2.72 -10.92
CA ALA A 38 -19.06 -4.15 -10.59
C ALA A 38 -17.74 -4.83 -10.98
N GLY A 39 -16.78 -4.09 -11.57
CA GLY A 39 -15.36 -4.46 -11.49
C GLY A 39 -14.79 -4.35 -10.08
N SER A 40 -15.41 -3.57 -9.17
CA SER A 40 -14.83 -3.26 -7.86
C SER A 40 -15.77 -3.30 -6.64
N LEU A 41 -17.07 -3.52 -6.77
CA LEU A 41 -18.01 -3.48 -5.63
C LEU A 41 -19.09 -4.58 -5.68
N ALA A 42 -18.67 -5.82 -5.51
CA ALA A 42 -19.60 -6.92 -5.30
C ALA A 42 -19.78 -7.27 -3.81
N VAL A 43 -19.62 -6.32 -2.91
CA VAL A 43 -19.90 -6.52 -1.48
C VAL A 43 -20.95 -5.53 -1.02
N SER A 44 -22.09 -6.10 -0.63
CA SER A 44 -23.16 -5.49 0.16
C SER A 44 -24.10 -4.52 -0.55
N LEU A 45 -25.01 -5.09 -1.34
CA LEU A 45 -26.43 -4.68 -1.31
C LEU A 45 -27.29 -5.94 -1.44
N SER A 46 -27.50 -6.62 -0.35
CA SER A 46 -28.49 -7.67 -0.21
C SER A 46 -29.89 -7.08 -0.17
N SER A 47 -30.41 -6.69 -1.33
CA SER A 47 -31.83 -6.58 -1.57
C SER A 47 -32.12 -6.70 -3.06
N GLY A 48 -32.34 -7.94 -3.47
CA GLY A 48 -33.17 -8.32 -4.61
C GLY A 48 -32.81 -7.78 -5.97
N ILE A 49 -32.34 -8.67 -6.83
CA ILE A 49 -32.17 -8.61 -8.30
C ILE A 49 -30.72 -8.34 -8.75
N ALA A 50 -29.78 -9.13 -8.24
CA ALA A 50 -28.52 -9.33 -8.97
C ALA A 50 -28.70 -10.47 -9.99
N SER A 51 -28.19 -10.31 -11.21
CA SER A 51 -28.20 -11.40 -12.20
C SER A 51 -27.39 -12.60 -11.67
N PRO A 52 -27.72 -13.86 -12.04
CA PRO A 52 -26.96 -15.02 -11.58
C PRO A 52 -25.46 -14.94 -11.85
N SER A 53 -25.06 -14.30 -12.93
CA SER A 53 -23.65 -14.13 -13.32
C SER A 53 -22.89 -13.19 -12.36
N SER A 54 -23.48 -12.07 -11.90
CA SER A 54 -22.83 -11.18 -10.94
C SER A 54 -22.65 -11.84 -9.56
N ARG A 55 -23.57 -12.71 -9.15
CA ARG A 55 -23.43 -13.48 -7.91
C ARG A 55 -22.31 -14.52 -7.99
N ILE A 56 -22.11 -15.15 -9.14
CA ILE A 56 -21.05 -16.14 -9.34
C ILE A 56 -19.68 -15.47 -9.30
N VAL A 57 -19.51 -14.33 -9.98
CA VAL A 57 -18.24 -13.58 -9.97
C VAL A 57 -17.88 -13.08 -8.55
N ALA A 58 -18.86 -12.52 -7.84
CA ALA A 58 -18.67 -12.11 -6.46
C ALA A 58 -18.29 -13.28 -5.54
N SER A 59 -18.94 -14.43 -5.68
CA SER A 59 -18.65 -15.61 -4.87
C SER A 59 -17.25 -16.19 -5.15
N VAL A 60 -16.79 -16.17 -6.39
CA VAL A 60 -15.43 -16.63 -6.76
C VAL A 60 -14.37 -15.70 -6.21
N ALA A 61 -14.55 -14.39 -6.31
CA ALA A 61 -13.62 -13.41 -5.74
C ALA A 61 -13.53 -13.58 -4.20
N VAL A 62 -14.65 -13.65 -3.50
CA VAL A 62 -14.68 -13.88 -2.04
C VAL A 62 -13.97 -15.19 -1.67
N THR A 63 -14.18 -16.27 -2.41
CA THR A 63 -13.52 -17.55 -2.14
C THR A 63 -11.99 -17.42 -2.26
N LYS A 64 -11.49 -16.75 -3.30
CA LYS A 64 -10.04 -16.53 -3.48
C LYS A 64 -9.46 -15.68 -2.37
N VAL A 65 -10.12 -14.57 -2.02
CA VAL A 65 -9.71 -13.68 -0.94
C VAL A 65 -9.66 -14.43 0.40
N VAL A 66 -10.70 -15.23 0.75
CA VAL A 66 -10.71 -16.04 1.97
C VAL A 66 -9.61 -17.12 1.95
N GLN A 67 -9.32 -17.73 0.80
CA GLN A 67 -8.22 -18.69 0.68
C GLN A 67 -6.86 -18.03 0.89
N ALA A 68 -6.69 -16.80 0.45
CA ALA A 68 -5.45 -16.03 0.66
C ALA A 68 -5.14 -15.79 2.15
N ALA A 69 -6.15 -15.80 3.04
CA ALA A 69 -5.95 -15.67 4.47
C ALA A 69 -5.04 -16.76 5.08
N LYS A 70 -4.86 -17.90 4.40
CA LYS A 70 -3.89 -18.93 4.83
C LYS A 70 -2.45 -18.44 4.80
N GLY A 71 -2.12 -17.50 3.90
CA GLY A 71 -0.81 -16.86 3.81
C GLY A 71 -0.61 -15.69 4.79
N SER A 72 -1.55 -15.45 5.70
CA SER A 72 -1.46 -14.42 6.73
C SER A 72 -1.22 -15.02 8.12
N LEU A 73 -0.83 -14.17 9.06
CA LEU A 73 -0.66 -14.53 10.46
C LEU A 73 -1.07 -13.37 11.38
N ILE A 74 -1.36 -13.68 12.64
CA ILE A 74 -1.54 -12.68 13.70
C ILE A 74 -0.42 -12.86 14.73
N LEU A 75 0.13 -11.73 15.17
CA LEU A 75 1.10 -11.68 16.26
C LEU A 75 0.37 -11.41 17.57
N TYR A 76 0.71 -12.20 18.58
CA TYR A 76 0.22 -12.09 19.94
C TYR A 76 1.38 -11.90 20.91
N LYS A 77 1.12 -11.21 22.02
CA LYS A 77 2.05 -11.26 23.15
C LYS A 77 2.20 -12.71 23.63
N ASN A 78 3.43 -13.12 23.89
CA ASN A 78 3.67 -14.45 24.41
C ASN A 78 3.01 -14.61 25.80
N LYS A 79 2.31 -15.73 25.99
CA LYS A 79 1.56 -16.00 27.22
C LYS A 79 2.28 -17.04 28.05
N THR A 80 2.64 -16.66 29.29
CA THR A 80 3.32 -17.51 30.24
C THR A 80 2.46 -17.86 31.47
N ALA A 81 1.18 -17.46 31.45
CA ALA A 81 0.29 -17.57 32.60
C ALA A 81 -0.12 -19.01 32.94
N ALA A 82 -0.43 -19.24 34.21
CA ALA A 82 -0.82 -20.56 34.73
C ALA A 82 -2.30 -20.91 34.48
N ALA A 83 -3.21 -19.90 34.44
CA ALA A 83 -4.62 -20.11 34.26
C ALA A 83 -4.96 -20.49 32.80
N ALA A 84 -5.90 -21.42 32.62
CA ALA A 84 -6.25 -21.94 31.27
C ALA A 84 -6.72 -20.86 30.31
N LEU A 85 -7.57 -19.92 30.77
CA LEU A 85 -8.09 -18.83 29.93
C LEU A 85 -6.98 -17.88 29.50
N ASP A 86 -5.97 -17.64 30.35
CA ASP A 86 -4.87 -16.77 30.04
C ASP A 86 -3.89 -17.37 29.01
N LYS A 87 -4.02 -18.64 28.68
CA LYS A 87 -3.25 -19.33 27.63
C LYS A 87 -3.90 -19.19 26.25
N ILE A 88 -5.17 -18.80 26.19
CA ILE A 88 -5.92 -18.66 24.94
C ILE A 88 -5.65 -17.27 24.34
N PHE A 89 -5.30 -17.24 23.06
CA PHE A 89 -5.18 -16.00 22.30
C PHE A 89 -6.56 -15.49 21.88
N LEU A 90 -6.93 -14.32 22.36
CA LEU A 90 -8.18 -13.65 21.97
C LEU A 90 -7.87 -12.57 20.92
N PRO A 91 -8.81 -12.20 20.03
CA PRO A 91 -8.61 -11.14 19.07
C PRO A 91 -8.12 -9.82 19.66
N ALA A 92 -8.60 -9.47 20.87
CA ALA A 92 -8.17 -8.28 21.62
C ALA A 92 -6.70 -8.32 22.11
N ASP A 93 -6.08 -9.49 22.12
CA ASP A 93 -4.66 -9.67 22.52
C ASP A 93 -3.70 -9.52 21.32
N ALA A 94 -4.23 -9.37 20.10
CA ALA A 94 -3.44 -9.21 18.91
C ALA A 94 -2.65 -7.90 18.95
N VAL A 95 -1.38 -7.95 18.55
CA VAL A 95 -0.48 -6.80 18.54
C VAL A 95 -0.07 -6.39 17.13
N GLY A 96 -0.36 -7.20 16.14
CA GLY A 96 -0.09 -6.96 14.73
C GLY A 96 -0.45 -8.15 13.87
N GLY A 97 -0.40 -7.96 12.56
CA GLY A 97 -0.51 -8.98 11.55
C GLY A 97 0.83 -9.30 10.89
N GLY A 98 0.81 -10.20 9.92
CA GLY A 98 1.96 -10.49 9.08
C GLY A 98 1.60 -11.31 7.84
N VAL A 99 2.56 -11.40 6.93
CA VAL A 99 2.47 -12.11 5.66
C VAL A 99 3.54 -13.19 5.60
N VAL A 100 3.16 -14.39 5.19
CA VAL A 100 4.08 -15.51 5.01
C VAL A 100 4.76 -15.41 3.64
N LEU A 101 6.09 -15.30 3.62
CA LEU A 101 6.88 -15.16 2.41
C LEU A 101 7.32 -16.48 1.80
N THR A 102 7.67 -17.45 2.65
CA THR A 102 8.29 -18.69 2.20
C THR A 102 7.87 -19.87 3.06
N SER A 103 7.85 -21.06 2.47
CA SER A 103 7.53 -22.32 3.17
C SER A 103 8.57 -22.73 4.23
N ASP A 104 9.75 -22.11 4.22
CA ASP A 104 10.76 -22.32 5.24
C ASP A 104 10.66 -21.30 6.40
N GLY A 105 9.59 -20.48 6.44
CA GLY A 105 9.18 -19.69 7.59
C GLY A 105 9.61 -18.21 7.60
N TRP A 106 10.02 -17.62 6.48
CA TRP A 106 10.16 -16.16 6.40
C TRP A 106 8.79 -15.48 6.41
N ILE A 107 8.67 -14.43 7.22
CA ILE A 107 7.47 -13.60 7.33
C ILE A 107 7.81 -12.11 7.19
N ILE A 108 6.84 -11.32 6.70
CA ILE A 108 6.86 -9.86 6.79
C ILE A 108 5.94 -9.42 7.92
N VAL A 109 6.37 -8.42 8.66
CA VAL A 109 5.58 -7.74 9.70
C VAL A 109 5.83 -6.24 9.64
N SER A 110 4.94 -5.42 10.19
CA SER A 110 5.24 -4.01 10.42
C SER A 110 6.30 -3.87 11.52
N SER A 111 7.32 -3.04 11.29
CA SER A 111 8.35 -2.75 12.31
C SER A 111 7.73 -2.13 13.57
N ALA A 112 6.66 -1.34 13.42
CA ALA A 112 5.94 -0.75 14.55
C ALA A 112 5.23 -1.81 15.41
N ALA A 113 4.69 -2.88 14.79
CA ALA A 113 4.00 -3.95 15.50
C ALA A 113 4.94 -4.75 16.43
N ILE A 114 6.23 -4.78 16.15
CA ILE A 114 7.23 -5.54 16.94
C ILE A 114 8.15 -4.64 17.78
N ALA A 115 8.10 -3.33 17.59
CA ALA A 115 9.00 -2.38 18.25
C ALA A 115 8.86 -2.43 19.79
N GLY A 116 10.00 -2.52 20.51
CA GLY A 116 10.04 -2.53 21.97
C GLY A 116 9.34 -3.73 22.62
N ARG A 117 9.10 -4.79 21.85
CA ARG A 117 8.48 -6.01 22.35
C ARG A 117 9.51 -7.11 22.55
N ASP A 118 9.24 -7.93 23.55
CA ASP A 118 9.93 -9.19 23.76
C ASP A 118 9.40 -10.25 22.77
N GLN A 119 9.66 -11.50 23.05
CA GLN A 119 9.19 -12.63 22.27
C GLN A 119 7.66 -12.61 22.07
N LEU A 120 7.25 -12.81 20.83
CA LEU A 120 5.85 -12.88 20.41
C LEU A 120 5.49 -14.30 19.95
N THR A 121 4.20 -14.60 19.85
CA THR A 121 3.68 -15.81 19.21
C THR A 121 2.95 -15.43 17.94
N ALA A 122 3.37 -15.98 16.79
CA ALA A 122 2.62 -15.95 15.56
C ALA A 122 1.60 -17.09 15.54
N VAL A 123 0.37 -16.79 15.13
CA VAL A 123 -0.67 -17.76 14.83
C VAL A 123 -0.95 -17.66 13.32
N PHE A 124 -0.66 -18.71 12.58
CA PHE A 124 -0.81 -18.78 11.12
C PHE A 124 -2.25 -19.09 10.71
N GLY A 125 -2.56 -18.93 9.44
CA GLY A 125 -3.90 -19.20 8.88
C GLY A 125 -4.39 -20.65 9.04
N ASP A 126 -3.48 -21.61 9.16
CA ASP A 126 -3.77 -23.02 9.46
C ASP A 126 -3.88 -23.33 10.95
N LYS A 127 -3.78 -22.29 11.81
CA LYS A 127 -3.80 -22.35 13.27
C LYS A 127 -2.54 -22.96 13.90
N THR A 128 -1.50 -23.23 13.14
CA THR A 128 -0.17 -23.51 13.71
C THR A 128 0.41 -22.29 14.40
N THR A 129 1.37 -22.47 15.28
CA THR A 129 1.97 -21.38 16.03
C THR A 129 3.49 -21.46 16.00
N ALA A 130 4.15 -20.31 15.91
CA ALA A 130 5.60 -20.21 16.04
C ALA A 130 5.99 -19.06 16.97
N LEU A 131 7.14 -19.19 17.61
CA LEU A 131 7.74 -18.09 18.34
C LEU A 131 8.41 -17.12 17.37
N VAL A 132 8.19 -15.84 17.61
CA VAL A 132 8.77 -14.73 16.86
C VAL A 132 9.64 -13.92 17.83
N ASP A 133 10.91 -13.81 17.48
CA ASP A 133 11.89 -13.03 18.23
C ASP A 133 12.16 -11.69 17.51
N PRO A 134 11.61 -10.57 18.01
CA PRO A 134 11.79 -9.25 17.39
C PRO A 134 13.26 -8.80 17.31
N SER A 135 14.13 -9.33 18.18
CA SER A 135 15.56 -8.99 18.16
C SER A 135 16.29 -9.55 16.92
N LYS A 136 15.71 -10.57 16.29
CA LYS A 136 16.23 -11.19 15.05
C LYS A 136 15.63 -10.60 13.78
N ALA A 137 14.80 -9.58 13.91
CA ALA A 137 14.19 -8.94 12.76
C ALA A 137 15.23 -8.23 11.89
N VAL A 138 15.19 -8.50 10.60
CA VAL A 138 15.91 -7.73 9.58
C VAL A 138 15.01 -6.58 9.16
N ARG A 139 15.37 -5.37 9.57
CA ARG A 139 14.57 -4.18 9.33
C ARG A 139 14.85 -3.58 7.97
N ASP A 140 13.83 -3.08 7.35
CA ASP A 140 13.86 -2.22 6.18
C ASP A 140 13.39 -0.82 6.58
N ASP A 141 14.34 0.03 6.92
CA ASP A 141 14.03 1.39 7.38
C ASP A 141 13.45 2.28 6.27
N ALA A 142 13.64 1.91 5.00
CA ALA A 142 13.06 2.63 3.87
C ALA A 142 11.53 2.49 3.80
N THR A 143 10.99 1.34 4.20
CA THR A 143 9.55 1.03 4.11
C THR A 143 8.85 0.99 5.46
N GLY A 144 9.59 0.76 6.56
CA GLY A 144 9.04 0.48 7.88
C GLY A 144 8.57 -0.96 8.06
N LEU A 145 8.97 -1.87 7.17
CA LEU A 145 8.73 -3.31 7.28
C LEU A 145 9.89 -4.02 7.98
N SER A 146 9.61 -5.20 8.51
CA SER A 146 10.61 -6.09 9.08
C SER A 146 10.40 -7.51 8.58
N PHE A 147 11.50 -8.21 8.36
CA PHE A 147 11.53 -9.60 7.92
C PHE A 147 12.07 -10.47 9.03
N ILE A 148 11.34 -11.53 9.38
CA ILE A 148 11.73 -12.44 10.47
C ILE A 148 11.69 -13.87 9.97
N LYS A 149 12.70 -14.63 10.31
CA LYS A 149 12.71 -16.07 10.11
C LYS A 149 12.13 -16.76 11.34
N THR A 150 11.01 -17.43 11.17
CA THR A 150 10.42 -18.28 12.20
C THR A 150 10.97 -19.71 12.10
N ASN A 151 10.61 -20.56 13.05
CA ASN A 151 10.89 -22.00 13.00
C ASN A 151 9.69 -22.82 12.49
N GLU A 152 8.62 -22.18 12.02
CA GLU A 152 7.50 -22.88 11.41
C GLU A 152 7.94 -23.54 10.10
N ARG A 153 7.46 -24.75 9.90
CA ARG A 153 7.76 -25.53 8.70
C ARG A 153 6.52 -25.68 7.84
N ASP A 154 6.71 -25.37 6.55
CA ASP A 154 5.69 -25.49 5.52
C ASP A 154 4.40 -24.68 5.75
N PRO A 155 4.49 -23.44 6.28
CA PRO A 155 3.32 -22.57 6.35
C PRO A 155 2.81 -22.24 4.95
N SER A 156 1.51 -21.98 4.84
CA SER A 156 0.93 -21.52 3.57
C SER A 156 1.52 -20.19 3.14
N VAL A 157 2.16 -20.16 1.98
CA VAL A 157 2.83 -18.95 1.43
C VAL A 157 1.80 -18.04 0.75
N ALA A 158 1.91 -16.74 0.96
CA ALA A 158 1.11 -15.74 0.28
C ALA A 158 1.52 -15.60 -1.19
N ALA A 159 0.52 -15.42 -2.07
CA ALA A 159 0.77 -15.00 -3.45
C ALA A 159 0.84 -13.48 -3.51
N PHE A 160 1.83 -12.94 -4.23
CA PHE A 160 2.00 -11.50 -4.43
C PHE A 160 1.47 -11.09 -5.81
N GLY A 161 0.74 -9.98 -5.85
CA GLY A 161 0.19 -9.36 -7.05
C GLY A 161 0.92 -8.08 -7.44
N ASP A 162 0.48 -7.50 -8.55
CA ASP A 162 0.99 -6.23 -9.07
C ASP A 162 0.25 -5.05 -8.42
N ASP A 163 0.92 -4.33 -7.53
CA ASP A 163 0.40 -3.13 -6.89
C ASP A 163 0.46 -1.88 -7.79
N THR A 164 1.24 -1.92 -8.88
CA THR A 164 1.36 -0.78 -9.80
C THR A 164 0.11 -0.59 -10.66
N ALA A 165 -0.66 -1.64 -10.87
CA ALA A 165 -1.93 -1.61 -11.59
C ALA A 165 -3.07 -0.98 -10.78
N LEU A 166 -2.91 -0.81 -9.45
CA LEU A 166 -3.94 -0.26 -8.59
C LEU A 166 -4.08 1.25 -8.76
N SER A 167 -5.32 1.72 -8.65
CA SER A 167 -5.69 3.14 -8.79
C SER A 167 -6.63 3.59 -7.66
N PRO A 168 -6.76 4.89 -7.40
CA PRO A 168 -7.82 5.40 -6.54
C PRO A 168 -9.20 4.90 -6.98
N ALA A 169 -10.04 4.53 -6.03
CA ALA A 169 -11.32 3.85 -6.14
C ALA A 169 -11.25 2.32 -6.34
N ASP A 170 -10.09 1.71 -6.52
CA ASP A 170 -9.98 0.25 -6.47
C ASP A 170 -10.21 -0.28 -5.05
N SER A 171 -10.75 -1.48 -4.97
CA SER A 171 -10.99 -2.16 -3.70
C SER A 171 -9.85 -3.11 -3.37
N VAL A 172 -9.43 -3.07 -2.11
CA VAL A 172 -8.52 -4.05 -1.51
C VAL A 172 -9.17 -4.68 -0.28
N PHE A 173 -8.63 -5.78 0.17
CA PHE A 173 -9.22 -6.55 1.27
C PHE A 173 -8.13 -6.85 2.30
N SER A 174 -8.32 -6.37 3.53
CA SER A 174 -7.51 -6.77 4.68
C SER A 174 -7.87 -8.18 5.11
N LEU A 175 -6.88 -9.02 5.28
CA LEU A 175 -7.06 -10.41 5.69
C LEU A 175 -6.62 -10.63 7.14
N SER A 176 -7.43 -11.41 7.84
CA SER A 176 -7.06 -11.97 9.13
C SER A 176 -7.10 -13.50 9.10
N PRO A 177 -6.21 -14.22 9.81
CA PRO A 177 -6.16 -15.69 9.85
C PRO A 177 -7.41 -16.38 10.40
N ASP A 178 -8.31 -15.68 11.06
CA ASP A 178 -9.62 -16.17 11.45
C ASP A 178 -10.64 -16.11 10.31
N ALA A 179 -10.18 -15.84 9.09
CA ALA A 179 -10.98 -15.63 7.88
C ALA A 179 -11.88 -14.38 7.94
N ALA A 180 -11.63 -13.46 8.86
CA ALA A 180 -12.26 -12.16 8.80
C ALA A 180 -11.66 -11.38 7.63
N VAL A 181 -12.52 -10.77 6.83
CA VAL A 181 -12.16 -9.98 5.66
C VAL A 181 -12.82 -8.62 5.79
N SER A 182 -12.04 -7.57 5.77
CA SER A 182 -12.52 -6.19 5.69
C SER A 182 -12.23 -5.63 4.32
N ALA A 183 -13.24 -5.08 3.65
CA ALA A 183 -13.05 -4.40 2.37
C ALA A 183 -12.70 -2.93 2.60
N SER A 184 -11.74 -2.43 1.87
CA SER A 184 -11.29 -1.04 1.87
C SER A 184 -11.22 -0.50 0.45
N VAL A 185 -11.35 0.81 0.31
CA VAL A 185 -11.18 1.51 -0.97
C VAL A 185 -9.92 2.36 -0.92
N ILE A 186 -9.12 2.27 -1.97
CA ILE A 186 -7.94 3.13 -2.13
C ILE A 186 -8.42 4.56 -2.40
N SER A 187 -8.10 5.49 -1.51
CA SER A 187 -8.45 6.90 -1.67
C SER A 187 -7.34 7.71 -2.34
N ALA A 188 -6.08 7.32 -2.16
CA ALA A 188 -4.91 7.96 -2.74
C ALA A 188 -3.73 6.99 -2.83
N ARG A 189 -2.70 7.36 -3.62
CA ARG A 189 -1.43 6.61 -3.73
C ARG A 189 -0.25 7.29 -3.04
N THR A 190 -0.47 8.42 -2.43
CA THR A 190 0.56 9.17 -1.69
C THR A 190 -0.12 9.87 -0.53
N LEU A 191 0.55 9.95 0.60
CA LEU A 191 0.05 10.65 1.76
C LEU A 191 -0.14 12.15 1.44
N PRO A 192 -1.28 12.74 1.79
CA PRO A 192 -1.47 14.18 1.61
C PRO A 192 -0.56 14.95 2.57
N ALA A 193 0.34 15.78 2.03
CA ALA A 193 1.16 16.67 2.82
C ALA A 193 0.30 17.75 3.48
N GLN A 194 0.52 17.98 4.76
CA GLN A 194 -0.25 18.93 5.55
C GLN A 194 0.53 20.22 5.85
N THR A 195 1.85 20.13 5.85
CA THR A 195 2.75 21.25 6.08
C THR A 195 3.81 21.35 4.97
N LYS A 196 4.48 22.50 4.84
CA LYS A 196 5.57 22.65 3.87
C LYS A 196 6.72 21.65 4.12
N THR A 197 6.92 21.26 5.37
CA THR A 197 7.98 20.32 5.74
C THR A 197 7.65 18.88 5.29
N ASP A 198 6.36 18.55 5.19
CA ASP A 198 5.92 17.22 4.77
C ASP A 198 6.17 16.97 3.26
N TYR A 199 6.38 18.04 2.48
CA TYR A 199 6.78 17.93 1.07
C TYR A 199 8.26 17.61 0.88
N VAL A 200 9.09 17.77 1.93
CA VAL A 200 10.52 17.45 1.86
C VAL A 200 10.72 15.99 2.22
N GLU A 201 10.98 15.20 1.21
CA GLU A 201 11.17 13.75 1.31
C GLU A 201 12.66 13.40 1.33
N SER A 202 13.01 12.26 1.93
CA SER A 202 14.36 11.69 1.87
C SER A 202 14.45 10.67 0.74
N THR A 203 15.58 10.65 0.04
CA THR A 203 15.86 9.64 -1.00
C THR A 203 16.07 8.23 -0.45
N GLU A 204 16.24 8.07 0.87
CA GLU A 204 16.39 6.79 1.56
C GLU A 204 15.05 6.21 2.04
N ARG A 205 13.94 6.91 1.80
CA ARG A 205 12.61 6.47 2.19
C ARG A 205 11.75 6.18 0.98
N LEU A 206 11.01 5.09 1.05
CA LEU A 206 9.97 4.76 0.08
C LEU A 206 8.63 5.16 0.69
N ASP A 207 8.31 6.45 0.57
CA ASP A 207 7.16 7.05 1.26
C ASP A 207 5.86 6.99 0.46
N ARG A 208 5.89 6.48 -0.80
CA ARG A 208 4.65 6.19 -1.52
C ARG A 208 3.86 5.12 -0.78
N ARG A 209 2.60 5.42 -0.51
CA ARG A 209 1.66 4.53 0.20
C ARG A 209 0.35 4.46 -0.58
N LEU A 210 -0.34 3.33 -0.48
CA LEU A 210 -1.75 3.31 -0.77
C LEU A 210 -2.47 3.82 0.48
N VAL A 211 -3.38 4.77 0.33
CA VAL A 211 -4.19 5.30 1.42
C VAL A 211 -5.56 4.65 1.34
N ILE A 212 -5.98 3.98 2.39
CA ILE A 212 -7.23 3.23 2.47
C ILE A 212 -8.17 3.84 3.49
N ASP A 213 -9.47 3.63 3.31
CA ASP A 213 -10.52 4.19 4.19
C ASP A 213 -10.75 3.34 5.46
N HIS A 214 -10.23 2.13 5.49
CA HIS A 214 -10.31 1.25 6.66
C HIS A 214 -9.00 0.48 6.81
N SER A 215 -8.45 0.45 8.02
CA SER A 215 -7.19 -0.20 8.33
C SER A 215 -7.42 -1.45 9.20
N GLY A 216 -6.62 -2.48 8.94
CA GLY A 216 -6.55 -3.70 9.74
C GLY A 216 -5.53 -3.61 10.87
N LEU A 217 -4.99 -4.75 11.27
CA LEU A 217 -3.84 -4.82 12.18
C LEU A 217 -2.55 -4.47 11.42
N ALA A 218 -1.70 -3.65 12.01
CA ALA A 218 -0.40 -3.31 11.43
C ALA A 218 0.39 -4.58 11.08
N GLY A 219 0.78 -4.72 9.82
CA GLY A 219 1.45 -5.90 9.26
C GLY A 219 0.52 -6.87 8.51
N SER A 220 -0.81 -6.70 8.56
CA SER A 220 -1.75 -7.54 7.82
C SER A 220 -1.59 -7.39 6.31
N PRO A 221 -1.81 -8.44 5.51
CA PRO A 221 -1.83 -8.32 4.07
C PRO A 221 -3.08 -7.58 3.58
N GLU A 222 -2.88 -6.69 2.63
CA GLU A 222 -3.92 -6.17 1.76
C GLU A 222 -3.87 -6.93 0.44
N VAL A 223 -4.99 -7.51 0.03
CA VAL A 223 -5.07 -8.30 -1.19
C VAL A 223 -6.05 -7.72 -2.21
N ASN A 224 -5.80 -8.00 -3.48
CA ASN A 224 -6.75 -7.70 -4.56
C ASN A 224 -7.88 -8.76 -4.61
N ALA A 225 -8.83 -8.58 -5.53
CA ALA A 225 -9.94 -9.51 -5.73
C ALA A 225 -9.51 -10.92 -6.19
N SER A 226 -8.27 -11.10 -6.63
CA SER A 226 -7.68 -12.39 -6.96
C SER A 226 -7.08 -13.11 -5.74
N GLY A 227 -7.04 -12.45 -4.58
CA GLY A 227 -6.41 -12.97 -3.36
C GLY A 227 -4.89 -12.84 -3.36
N GLU A 228 -4.32 -11.97 -4.19
CA GLU A 228 -2.88 -11.70 -4.26
C GLU A 228 -2.54 -10.50 -3.39
N VAL A 229 -1.48 -10.59 -2.60
CA VAL A 229 -1.02 -9.51 -1.73
C VAL A 229 -0.49 -8.37 -2.58
N VAL A 230 -1.10 -7.21 -2.45
CA VAL A 230 -0.73 -5.96 -3.12
C VAL A 230 -0.11 -4.94 -2.16
N GLY A 231 -0.10 -5.25 -0.88
CA GLY A 231 0.58 -4.43 0.12
C GLY A 231 0.47 -4.96 1.53
N VAL A 232 1.09 -4.24 2.44
CA VAL A 232 1.12 -4.53 3.88
C VAL A 232 0.57 -3.32 4.63
N ASP A 233 -0.51 -3.53 5.39
CA ASP A 233 -1.17 -2.51 6.20
C ASP A 233 -0.23 -2.01 7.31
N MET A 234 -0.16 -0.71 7.52
CA MET A 234 0.66 -0.11 8.58
C MET A 234 -0.14 0.17 9.86
N GLY A 235 -1.46 -0.07 9.85
CA GLY A 235 -2.35 0.14 11.01
C GLY A 235 -2.79 1.58 11.22
N ASP A 236 -2.48 2.48 10.29
CA ASP A 236 -2.76 3.91 10.35
C ASP A 236 -3.55 4.44 9.13
N GLY A 237 -4.15 3.53 8.36
CA GLY A 237 -4.84 3.85 7.10
C GLY A 237 -3.91 3.92 5.90
N THR A 238 -2.66 3.50 6.05
CA THR A 238 -1.70 3.43 4.95
C THR A 238 -1.20 2.02 4.72
N VAL A 239 -0.87 1.71 3.47
CA VAL A 239 -0.40 0.41 3.03
C VAL A 239 0.92 0.58 2.29
N VAL A 240 1.94 -0.17 2.69
CA VAL A 240 3.20 -0.26 1.95
C VAL A 240 2.96 -1.15 0.73
N PRO A 241 3.23 -0.67 -0.49
CA PRO A 241 3.12 -1.48 -1.71
C PRO A 241 3.92 -2.77 -1.65
N ALA A 242 3.38 -3.85 -2.19
CA ALA A 242 4.01 -5.17 -2.16
C ALA A 242 5.34 -5.20 -2.93
N SER A 243 5.45 -4.42 -4.02
CA SER A 243 6.68 -4.28 -4.80
C SER A 243 7.87 -3.88 -3.91
N PHE A 244 7.70 -2.94 -2.99
CA PHE A 244 8.78 -2.50 -2.11
C PHE A 244 9.33 -3.59 -1.19
N ALA A 245 8.46 -4.52 -0.76
CA ALA A 245 8.89 -5.67 0.03
C ALA A 245 9.57 -6.73 -0.84
N THR A 246 9.06 -6.99 -2.05
CA THR A 246 9.58 -8.05 -2.93
C THR A 246 10.92 -7.72 -3.56
N GLU A 247 11.23 -6.44 -3.78
CA GLU A 247 12.51 -5.97 -4.31
C GLU A 247 13.72 -6.45 -3.49
N VAL A 248 13.60 -6.49 -2.17
CA VAL A 248 14.72 -6.85 -1.27
C VAL A 248 14.85 -8.36 -1.02
N LEU A 249 13.87 -9.19 -1.42
CA LEU A 249 13.81 -10.61 -1.04
C LEU A 249 15.00 -11.41 -1.57
N ARG A 250 15.48 -11.12 -2.77
CA ARG A 250 16.62 -11.85 -3.36
C ARG A 250 17.86 -11.74 -2.47
N GLU A 251 18.20 -10.52 -2.05
CA GLU A 251 19.38 -10.32 -1.22
C GLU A 251 19.13 -10.76 0.23
N LEU A 252 17.92 -10.56 0.74
CA LEU A 252 17.51 -11.06 2.05
C LEU A 252 17.69 -12.57 2.16
N PHE A 253 17.24 -13.35 1.19
CA PHE A 253 17.35 -14.82 1.23
C PHE A 253 18.79 -15.30 1.01
N LYS A 254 19.60 -14.53 0.29
CA LYS A 254 21.02 -14.87 0.03
C LYS A 254 21.91 -14.51 1.21
N SER A 255 21.75 -13.35 1.81
CA SER A 255 22.69 -12.79 2.80
C SER A 255 22.09 -12.58 4.19
N GLY A 256 20.77 -12.73 4.35
CA GLY A 256 20.07 -12.39 5.58
C GLY A 256 19.99 -10.89 5.86
N LYS A 257 20.16 -10.05 4.83
CA LYS A 257 20.19 -8.60 4.98
C LYS A 257 19.28 -7.92 3.95
N VAL A 258 18.62 -6.86 4.37
CA VAL A 258 18.02 -5.89 3.45
C VAL A 258 19.14 -4.97 2.96
N VAL A 259 19.27 -4.84 1.65
CA VAL A 259 20.28 -4.00 1.02
C VAL A 259 19.58 -3.09 0.02
N ARG A 260 19.71 -1.80 0.22
CA ARG A 260 19.16 -0.75 -0.65
C ARG A 260 20.26 0.25 -1.03
N PRO A 261 20.20 0.82 -2.24
CA PRO A 261 21.13 1.86 -2.64
C PRO A 261 20.93 3.12 -1.79
N VAL A 262 22.01 3.79 -1.44
CA VAL A 262 22.00 5.04 -0.67
C VAL A 262 22.50 6.19 -1.54
N PHE A 263 21.67 7.22 -1.68
CA PHE A 263 21.95 8.43 -2.47
C PHE A 263 22.29 9.63 -1.59
N GLY A 264 21.51 9.88 -0.56
CA GLY A 264 21.75 10.88 0.49
C GLY A 264 21.38 12.30 0.11
N ALA A 265 20.14 12.52 -0.29
CA ALA A 265 19.57 13.83 -0.55
C ALA A 265 18.14 13.97 -0.01
N HIS A 266 17.72 15.23 0.14
CA HIS A 266 16.32 15.57 0.38
C HIS A 266 15.77 16.34 -0.82
N PHE A 267 14.48 16.13 -1.11
CA PHE A 267 13.85 16.69 -2.30
C PHE A 267 12.38 17.00 -2.10
N VAL A 268 11.83 17.77 -3.03
CA VAL A 268 10.38 17.96 -3.22
C VAL A 268 10.03 17.49 -4.63
N GLY A 269 9.04 16.60 -4.74
CA GLY A 269 8.47 16.22 -6.04
C GLY A 269 7.73 17.42 -6.65
N LEU A 270 8.03 17.75 -7.92
CA LEU A 270 7.45 18.92 -8.59
C LEU A 270 6.16 18.61 -9.34
N ASP A 271 5.91 17.35 -9.69
CA ASP A 271 4.71 16.97 -10.43
C ASP A 271 3.44 17.31 -9.65
N GLY A 272 2.52 17.98 -10.33
CA GLY A 272 1.24 18.38 -9.73
C GLY A 272 1.32 19.62 -8.84
N LEU A 273 2.48 20.22 -8.63
CA LEU A 273 2.58 21.52 -7.95
C LEU A 273 2.19 22.65 -8.93
N PRO A 274 1.12 23.42 -8.64
CA PRO A 274 0.48 24.30 -9.63
C PRO A 274 1.37 25.43 -10.11
N ASN A 275 2.39 25.84 -9.33
CA ASN A 275 3.22 27.02 -9.60
C ASN A 275 4.70 26.71 -9.89
N ALA A 276 5.08 25.44 -10.10
CA ALA A 276 6.48 25.08 -10.32
C ALA A 276 7.09 25.81 -11.54
N ARG A 277 6.35 25.86 -12.66
CA ARG A 277 6.78 26.59 -13.87
C ARG A 277 6.85 28.10 -13.68
N GLU A 278 5.89 28.70 -12.95
CA GLU A 278 5.86 30.14 -12.66
C GLU A 278 7.03 30.53 -11.75
N ALA A 279 7.47 29.61 -10.89
CA ALA A 279 8.69 29.79 -10.07
C ALA A 279 9.99 29.56 -10.85
N GLY A 280 9.93 29.33 -12.17
CA GLY A 280 11.10 29.10 -13.02
C GLY A 280 11.73 27.71 -12.85
N LEU A 281 11.00 26.76 -12.28
CA LEU A 281 11.43 25.36 -12.09
C LEU A 281 10.96 24.47 -13.26
N ALA A 282 11.52 23.28 -13.36
CA ALA A 282 11.02 22.26 -14.27
C ALA A 282 9.58 21.88 -13.90
N ALA A 283 8.80 21.47 -14.91
CA ALA A 283 7.39 21.07 -14.68
C ALA A 283 7.24 19.76 -13.92
N SER A 284 8.30 18.94 -13.89
CA SER A 284 8.35 17.66 -13.21
C SER A 284 9.78 17.35 -12.78
N GLY A 285 9.93 16.43 -11.84
CA GLY A 285 11.21 16.00 -11.31
C GLY A 285 11.33 16.20 -9.81
N ALA A 286 12.51 15.95 -9.28
CA ALA A 286 12.84 16.08 -7.86
C ALA A 286 13.68 17.35 -7.62
N LEU A 287 13.09 18.36 -7.01
CA LEU A 287 13.80 19.58 -6.58
C LEU A 287 14.60 19.26 -5.33
N ILE A 288 15.92 19.31 -5.44
CA ILE A 288 16.82 19.10 -4.31
C ILE A 288 16.76 20.31 -3.39
N THR A 289 16.31 20.09 -2.18
CA THR A 289 16.13 21.14 -1.18
C THR A 289 16.20 20.57 0.22
N GLY A 290 16.74 21.36 1.14
CA GLY A 290 16.63 21.10 2.56
C GLY A 290 15.37 21.73 3.14
N GLY A 291 15.06 21.36 4.38
CA GLY A 291 13.96 21.96 5.13
C GLY A 291 14.12 21.74 6.63
N GLY A 292 13.91 22.77 7.43
CA GLY A 292 14.02 22.68 8.87
C GLY A 292 15.37 22.15 9.35
N LYS A 293 15.45 20.89 9.74
CA LYS A 293 16.66 20.21 10.22
C LYS A 293 17.43 19.46 9.12
N PHE A 294 16.84 19.32 7.94
CA PHE A 294 17.40 18.52 6.86
C PHE A 294 18.26 19.35 5.93
N ARG A 295 19.39 18.81 5.52
CA ARG A 295 20.22 19.37 4.46
C ARG A 295 19.70 18.93 3.10
N ALA A 296 19.94 19.70 2.06
CA ALA A 296 19.62 19.30 0.69
C ALA A 296 20.38 18.04 0.25
N THR A 297 21.67 17.94 0.68
CA THR A 297 22.48 16.72 0.50
C THR A 297 23.17 16.37 1.83
N GLU A 298 23.24 15.07 2.11
CA GLU A 298 23.91 14.57 3.31
C GLU A 298 25.42 14.58 3.14
N LYS A 299 26.14 14.92 4.22
CA LYS A 299 27.60 15.01 4.18
C LYS A 299 28.24 13.66 3.81
N GLY A 300 29.12 13.69 2.83
CA GLY A 300 29.82 12.50 2.33
C GLY A 300 28.92 11.52 1.55
N SER A 301 27.69 11.91 1.21
CA SER A 301 26.77 11.09 0.41
C SER A 301 27.22 10.97 -1.06
N ALA A 302 26.56 10.08 -1.80
CA ALA A 302 26.73 9.97 -3.24
C ALA A 302 26.27 11.26 -3.93
N ALA A 303 25.17 11.86 -3.47
CA ALA A 303 24.63 13.11 -3.99
C ALA A 303 25.62 14.29 -3.81
N GLU A 304 26.20 14.47 -2.61
CA GLU A 304 27.20 15.52 -2.37
C GLU A 304 28.45 15.29 -3.22
N THR A 305 28.95 14.05 -3.27
CA THR A 305 30.15 13.69 -4.04
C THR A 305 29.99 13.95 -5.54
N ALA A 306 28.79 13.75 -6.09
CA ALA A 306 28.46 14.08 -7.47
C ALA A 306 28.36 15.58 -7.75
N GLY A 307 28.41 16.41 -6.72
CA GLY A 307 28.28 17.86 -6.85
C GLY A 307 26.85 18.36 -7.01
N LEU A 308 25.87 17.58 -6.54
CA LEU A 308 24.48 17.99 -6.46
C LEU A 308 24.35 19.14 -5.45
N LYS A 309 23.52 20.12 -5.78
CA LYS A 309 23.34 21.35 -4.97
C LYS A 309 21.88 21.61 -4.69
N GLU A 310 21.63 22.33 -3.62
CA GLU A 310 20.30 22.87 -3.35
C GLU A 310 19.82 23.75 -4.52
N GLY A 311 18.57 23.58 -4.92
CA GLY A 311 17.96 24.22 -6.09
C GLY A 311 18.12 23.46 -7.41
N ASP A 312 18.86 22.35 -7.44
CA ASP A 312 18.90 21.46 -8.60
C ASP A 312 17.57 20.71 -8.75
N VAL A 313 17.14 20.50 -9.98
CA VAL A 313 15.99 19.63 -10.28
C VAL A 313 16.48 18.41 -11.04
N ILE A 314 16.41 17.22 -10.43
CA ILE A 314 16.69 15.96 -11.11
C ILE A 314 15.46 15.58 -11.93
N THR A 315 15.62 15.44 -13.24
CA THR A 315 14.53 15.11 -14.17
C THR A 315 14.56 13.68 -14.68
N PHE A 316 15.77 13.09 -14.77
CA PHE A 316 15.98 11.68 -15.17
C PHE A 316 17.06 11.03 -14.32
N VAL A 317 16.91 9.73 -14.11
CA VAL A 317 17.96 8.80 -13.71
C VAL A 317 18.21 7.90 -14.92
N GLU A 318 19.42 7.94 -15.50
CA GLU A 318 19.72 7.35 -16.80
C GLU A 318 18.75 7.85 -17.88
N HIS A 319 17.87 6.98 -18.37
CA HIS A 319 16.87 7.32 -19.40
C HIS A 319 15.45 7.45 -18.82
N ASP A 320 15.28 7.15 -17.53
CA ASP A 320 14.00 7.06 -16.87
C ASP A 320 13.62 8.39 -16.22
N ARG A 321 12.46 8.88 -16.63
CA ARG A 321 11.92 10.15 -16.12
C ARG A 321 11.44 9.98 -14.69
N ILE A 322 11.67 11.01 -13.88
CA ILE A 322 11.12 11.13 -12.54
C ILE A 322 9.73 11.75 -12.64
N THR A 323 8.74 11.08 -12.06
CA THR A 323 7.33 11.50 -12.00
C THR A 323 6.76 11.22 -10.61
N ASN A 324 5.53 11.68 -10.34
CA ASN A 324 4.84 11.31 -9.09
C ASN A 324 4.48 9.83 -9.01
N GLU A 325 4.26 9.17 -10.16
CA GLU A 325 3.98 7.73 -10.20
C GLU A 325 5.23 6.90 -9.85
N VAL A 326 6.40 7.39 -10.27
CA VAL A 326 7.69 6.77 -9.94
C VAL A 326 8.66 7.88 -9.52
N PRO A 327 8.65 8.25 -8.23
CA PRO A 327 9.51 9.30 -7.68
C PRO A 327 10.98 8.90 -7.60
N LEU A 328 11.84 9.86 -7.32
CA LEU A 328 13.29 9.66 -7.30
C LEU A 328 13.74 8.48 -6.42
N PRO A 329 13.26 8.28 -5.19
CA PRO A 329 13.67 7.14 -4.37
C PRO A 329 13.40 5.79 -5.05
N GLU A 330 12.24 5.63 -5.69
CA GLU A 330 11.88 4.39 -6.37
C GLU A 330 12.76 4.14 -7.60
N ARG A 331 13.04 5.17 -8.40
CA ARG A 331 13.98 5.06 -9.52
C ARG A 331 15.38 4.63 -9.10
N LEU A 332 15.82 5.05 -7.93
CA LEU A 332 17.11 4.67 -7.40
C LEU A 332 17.14 3.18 -6.97
N GLN A 333 16.00 2.57 -6.59
CA GLN A 333 15.94 1.16 -6.25
C GLN A 333 16.18 0.22 -7.44
N ASP A 334 16.03 0.69 -8.68
CA ASP A 334 16.34 -0.10 -9.88
C ASP A 334 17.83 -0.47 -9.97
N TYR A 335 18.68 0.17 -9.17
CA TYR A 335 20.13 0.02 -9.19
C TYR A 335 20.66 -0.62 -7.91
N ALA A 336 21.66 -1.48 -8.03
CA ALA A 336 22.33 -2.05 -6.87
C ALA A 336 23.28 -1.04 -6.19
N PRO A 337 23.54 -1.18 -4.88
CA PRO A 337 24.64 -0.46 -4.24
C PRO A 337 25.95 -0.67 -5.00
N GLY A 338 26.71 0.40 -5.17
CA GLY A 338 27.94 0.41 -5.98
C GLY A 338 27.71 0.65 -7.48
N ALA A 339 26.46 0.68 -7.95
CA ALA A 339 26.16 1.00 -9.34
C ALA A 339 26.52 2.46 -9.66
N LYS A 340 27.06 2.65 -10.87
CA LYS A 340 27.30 3.98 -11.42
C LYS A 340 26.09 4.40 -12.24
N VAL A 341 25.51 5.57 -11.93
CA VAL A 341 24.32 6.10 -12.61
C VAL A 341 24.56 7.54 -13.06
N GLU A 342 23.91 7.94 -14.15
CA GLU A 342 23.91 9.30 -14.66
C GLU A 342 22.58 9.98 -14.33
N LEU A 343 22.64 11.19 -13.79
CA LEU A 343 21.47 12.04 -13.54
C LEU A 343 21.42 13.15 -14.59
N THR A 344 20.24 13.40 -15.13
CA THR A 344 19.97 14.65 -15.85
C THR A 344 19.39 15.65 -14.86
N VAL A 345 20.08 16.79 -14.73
CA VAL A 345 19.79 17.81 -13.72
C VAL A 345 19.59 19.15 -14.39
N VAL A 346 18.57 19.88 -14.01
CA VAL A 346 18.37 21.30 -14.39
C VAL A 346 18.86 22.18 -13.25
N ARG A 347 19.89 22.97 -13.52
CA ARG A 347 20.49 23.96 -12.59
C ARG A 347 20.46 25.36 -13.20
N ALA A 348 19.76 26.29 -12.57
CA ALA A 348 19.58 27.65 -13.07
C ALA A 348 19.11 27.70 -14.55
N GLY A 349 18.15 26.84 -14.89
CA GLY A 349 17.56 26.76 -16.24
C GLY A 349 18.43 26.05 -17.29
N LYS A 350 19.61 25.53 -16.92
CA LYS A 350 20.49 24.77 -17.82
C LYS A 350 20.53 23.31 -17.45
N GLU A 351 20.41 22.46 -18.46
CA GLU A 351 20.58 21.03 -18.30
C GLU A 351 22.05 20.65 -18.17
N LEU A 352 22.36 19.78 -17.26
CA LEU A 352 23.68 19.18 -17.05
C LEU A 352 23.55 17.72 -16.64
N LYS A 353 24.61 16.95 -16.87
CA LYS A 353 24.69 15.54 -16.49
C LYS A 353 25.67 15.38 -15.35
N LEU A 354 25.21 14.67 -14.30
CA LEU A 354 26.03 14.33 -13.14
C LEU A 354 26.14 12.82 -13.06
N SER A 355 27.36 12.29 -13.02
CA SER A 355 27.60 10.88 -12.81
C SER A 355 27.98 10.62 -11.36
N LEU A 356 27.39 9.60 -10.75
CA LEU A 356 27.64 9.21 -9.37
C LEU A 356 27.70 7.70 -9.20
N THR A 357 28.22 7.27 -8.07
CA THR A 357 28.17 5.87 -7.64
C THR A 357 27.31 5.80 -6.38
N LEU A 358 26.23 5.02 -6.44
CA LEU A 358 25.38 4.74 -5.29
C LEU A 358 26.16 4.01 -4.20
N LYS A 359 25.84 4.28 -2.96
CA LYS A 359 26.47 3.60 -1.81
C LYS A 359 25.67 2.42 -1.35
#